data_55c1649ea3182cb49abe6dc0bfb1b06f
#
_entry.id   55c1649ea3182cb49abe6dc0bfb1b06f
#
_cell.length_a   1.000
_cell.length_b   1.000
_cell.length_c   1.000
_cell.angle_alpha   90.00
_cell.angle_beta   90.00
_cell.angle_gamma   90.00
#
_symmetry.space_group_name_H-M   'P 1'
#
loop_
_entity.id
_entity.type
_entity.pdbx_description
1 polymer ?
#
loop_
_entity_poly.entity_id
_entity_poly.type
_entity_poly.pdbx_seq_one_letter_code
_entity_poly.pdbx_strand_id
1 'polypeptide(L)'
;MAQRIAWLLAILLSIFISGFIVVDGQTGRAKVIVDTDAGVDDAFALAMLLEADRRLEIEIIAVTTVLGNTGVRNVSRNVLKVLQTANRLDIPVYEGAAFSLELTNNNDSYFGYDGFGDIEYPNPPGDEYLQSTPAVVGLLELTKTHSGEINLLMLGPLTNYALAVRTVPDFPSRLESVWVLGGSMIGMGNMAPGVEFNFWVDPLAAFITLSPPVHTASLVQLVPLETTLEAPTTDWRVNVLGKLPGSMMALLNAIEQNFWQRSDKWVCSDLVLAAVFLQRPLITKTRPSFIGVEVHGLHLSGATFVDYNEPSANEPNVEAIQAFDLGAYMSNLLDYFDQSKHTIGYHSSNNNVIVERL
;
A
#
# COMPACT_ATOMS: atom_id res chain seq x y z
N MET A 1 14.60 54.07 23.03
CA MET A 1 15.38 53.16 22.17
C MET A 1 15.47 51.76 22.79
N ALA A 2 15.78 51.60 24.04
CA ALA A 2 15.88 50.28 24.70
C ALA A 2 14.60 49.43 24.72
N GLN A 3 13.40 50.04 24.87
CA GLN A 3 12.13 49.29 24.86
C GLN A 3 11.74 48.72 23.49
N ARG A 4 12.14 49.36 22.39
CA ARG A 4 11.89 48.83 21.02
C ARG A 4 12.80 47.65 20.67
N ILE A 5 14.02 47.62 21.23
CA ILE A 5 14.96 46.51 21.04
C ILE A 5 14.51 45.28 21.85
N ALA A 6 13.94 45.47 23.05
CA ALA A 6 13.38 44.37 23.84
C ALA A 6 12.18 43.71 23.18
N TRP A 7 11.29 44.46 22.47
CA TRP A 7 10.16 43.91 21.72
C TRP A 7 10.59 43.13 20.46
N LEU A 8 11.62 43.60 19.75
CA LEU A 8 12.19 42.89 18.60
C LEU A 8 12.90 41.60 18.99
N LEU A 9 13.59 41.58 20.12
CA LEU A 9 14.20 40.36 20.67
C LEU A 9 13.16 39.34 21.17
N ALA A 10 12.04 39.81 21.74
CA ALA A 10 10.94 38.94 22.16
C ALA A 10 10.20 38.30 20.95
N ILE A 11 10.03 39.04 19.84
CA ILE A 11 9.43 38.54 18.61
C ILE A 11 10.38 37.56 17.90
N LEU A 12 11.66 37.82 17.86
CA LEU A 12 12.66 36.89 17.32
C LEU A 12 12.80 35.63 18.16
N LEU A 13 12.68 35.70 19.47
CA LEU A 13 12.71 34.55 20.37
C LEU A 13 11.41 33.69 20.24
N SER A 14 10.25 34.34 20.02
CA SER A 14 9.00 33.63 19.80
C SER A 14 8.96 32.90 18.42
N ILE A 15 9.63 33.45 17.40
CA ILE A 15 9.76 32.81 16.09
C ILE A 15 10.73 31.61 16.13
N PHE A 16 11.75 31.65 17.01
CA PHE A 16 12.66 30.51 17.19
C PHE A 16 12.09 29.39 18.08
N ILE A 17 11.12 29.70 18.96
CA ILE A 17 10.46 28.68 19.80
C ILE A 17 9.29 28.01 19.08
N SER A 18 8.72 28.62 18.03
CA SER A 18 7.64 28.05 17.22
C SER A 18 8.12 27.02 16.19
N GLY A 19 9.40 26.73 16.07
CA GLY A 19 10.00 25.80 15.13
C GLY A 19 10.30 24.39 15.69
N PHE A 20 10.15 24.19 17.01
CA PHE A 20 10.19 22.85 17.59
C PHE A 20 8.77 22.39 17.89
N ILE A 21 8.07 21.89 16.89
CA ILE A 21 7.01 20.91 17.13
C ILE A 21 7.76 19.71 17.72
N VAL A 22 7.66 19.53 19.03
CA VAL A 22 7.97 18.26 19.67
C VAL A 22 6.95 17.30 19.11
N VAL A 23 7.34 16.57 18.06
CA VAL A 23 6.63 15.35 17.67
C VAL A 23 6.74 14.45 18.88
N ASP A 24 5.62 14.21 19.50
CA ASP A 24 5.47 13.34 20.67
C ASP A 24 6.16 12.02 20.33
N GLY A 25 7.08 11.60 21.19
CA GLY A 25 8.04 10.55 20.87
C GLY A 25 7.42 9.17 20.72
N GLN A 26 6.97 8.82 19.52
CA GLN A 26 7.00 7.43 19.11
C GLN A 26 8.47 7.06 18.85
N THR A 27 9.09 6.41 19.81
CA THR A 27 10.49 5.94 19.74
C THR A 27 10.63 4.66 18.89
N GLY A 28 9.62 4.31 18.08
CA GLY A 28 9.56 3.12 17.23
C GLY A 28 9.35 3.44 15.75
N ARG A 29 9.77 2.51 14.88
CA ARG A 29 9.46 2.54 13.45
C ARG A 29 7.95 2.39 13.26
N ALA A 30 7.39 3.02 12.20
CA ALA A 30 5.98 2.85 11.84
C ALA A 30 5.71 1.36 11.53
N LYS A 31 4.79 0.74 12.28
CA LYS A 31 4.37 -0.64 12.03
C LYS A 31 3.42 -0.70 10.85
N VAL A 32 3.64 -1.66 9.97
CA VAL A 32 2.89 -1.83 8.72
C VAL A 32 2.36 -3.25 8.61
N ILE A 33 1.09 -3.37 8.24
CA ILE A 33 0.51 -4.60 7.68
C ILE A 33 0.16 -4.30 6.22
N VAL A 34 0.56 -5.20 5.32
CA VAL A 34 0.22 -5.13 3.90
C VAL A 34 -0.83 -6.18 3.59
N ASP A 35 -2.02 -5.74 3.15
CA ASP A 35 -3.08 -6.61 2.63
C ASP A 35 -3.04 -6.55 1.11
N THR A 36 -2.85 -7.69 0.43
CA THR A 36 -2.46 -7.77 -0.98
C THR A 36 -3.11 -8.94 -1.69
N ASP A 37 -3.42 -8.78 -2.95
CA ASP A 37 -3.81 -9.86 -3.86
C ASP A 37 -2.70 -10.27 -4.82
N ALA A 38 -1.47 -9.94 -4.48
CA ALA A 38 -0.14 -10.26 -5.01
C ALA A 38 -0.09 -10.57 -6.51
N GLY A 39 -0.51 -9.58 -7.30
CA GLY A 39 -0.22 -9.48 -8.72
C GLY A 39 1.19 -8.95 -8.98
N VAL A 40 1.44 -8.56 -10.23
CA VAL A 40 2.76 -8.04 -10.62
C VAL A 40 3.04 -6.69 -9.99
N ASP A 41 2.08 -5.78 -9.94
CA ASP A 41 2.24 -4.44 -9.33
C ASP A 41 2.29 -4.48 -7.80
N ASP A 42 1.56 -5.40 -7.16
CA ASP A 42 1.74 -5.73 -5.73
C ASP A 42 3.18 -6.15 -5.41
N ALA A 43 3.80 -6.96 -6.29
CA ALA A 43 5.18 -7.41 -6.09
C ALA A 43 6.16 -6.24 -6.06
N PHE A 44 5.95 -5.21 -6.91
CA PHE A 44 6.75 -3.97 -6.87
C PHE A 44 6.51 -3.20 -5.57
N ALA A 45 5.25 -3.05 -5.16
CA ALA A 45 4.89 -2.38 -3.91
C ALA A 45 5.53 -3.08 -2.70
N LEU A 46 5.37 -4.40 -2.61
CA LEU A 46 5.94 -5.19 -1.53
C LEU A 46 7.48 -5.14 -1.54
N ALA A 47 8.12 -5.18 -2.71
CA ALA A 47 9.57 -5.05 -2.81
C ALA A 47 10.08 -3.69 -2.31
N MET A 48 9.38 -2.60 -2.61
CA MET A 48 9.72 -1.26 -2.12
C MET A 48 9.53 -1.15 -0.59
N LEU A 49 8.44 -1.70 -0.06
CA LEU A 49 8.18 -1.74 1.39
C LEU A 49 9.20 -2.59 2.14
N LEU A 50 9.62 -3.74 1.58
CA LEU A 50 10.67 -4.59 2.14
C LEU A 50 12.02 -3.87 2.17
N GLU A 51 12.32 -3.07 1.17
CA GLU A 51 13.53 -2.24 1.16
C GLU A 51 13.46 -1.14 2.22
N ALA A 52 12.29 -0.49 2.40
CA ALA A 52 12.07 0.49 3.48
C ALA A 52 12.21 -0.16 4.88
N ASP A 53 11.72 -1.39 5.06
CA ASP A 53 11.90 -2.14 6.31
C ASP A 53 13.39 -2.48 6.56
N ARG A 54 14.12 -2.91 5.51
CA ARG A 54 15.57 -3.15 5.58
C ARG A 54 16.33 -1.87 5.96
N ARG A 55 15.89 -0.70 5.48
CA ARG A 55 16.45 0.62 5.82
C ARG A 55 16.04 1.11 7.21
N LEU A 56 15.21 0.36 7.93
CA LEU A 56 14.65 0.73 9.24
C LEU A 56 13.74 1.96 9.20
N GLU A 57 13.15 2.28 8.06
CA GLU A 57 12.19 3.37 7.91
C GLU A 57 10.80 2.97 8.43
N ILE A 58 10.43 1.69 8.24
CA ILE A 58 9.20 1.06 8.72
C ILE A 58 9.50 -0.30 9.36
N GLU A 59 8.48 -0.96 9.90
CA GLU A 59 8.51 -2.34 10.35
C GLU A 59 7.32 -3.08 9.78
N ILE A 60 7.54 -4.00 8.82
CA ILE A 60 6.48 -4.87 8.31
C ILE A 60 6.26 -5.99 9.32
N ILE A 61 5.15 -5.94 10.05
CA ILE A 61 4.82 -6.92 11.10
C ILE A 61 4.02 -8.11 10.56
N ALA A 62 3.37 -7.97 9.42
CA ALA A 62 2.65 -9.05 8.75
C ALA A 62 2.31 -8.69 7.30
N VAL A 63 2.05 -9.73 6.49
CA VAL A 63 1.35 -9.64 5.20
C VAL A 63 0.09 -10.49 5.30
N THR A 64 -1.05 -9.91 4.90
CA THR A 64 -2.32 -10.65 4.73
C THR A 64 -2.63 -10.76 3.25
N THR A 65 -3.19 -11.88 2.82
CA THR A 65 -3.51 -12.11 1.41
C THR A 65 -5.01 -12.18 1.20
N VAL A 66 -5.47 -11.81 0.01
CA VAL A 66 -6.89 -11.80 -0.37
C VAL A 66 -7.03 -12.24 -1.82
N LEU A 67 -8.21 -12.74 -2.22
CA LEU A 67 -8.50 -12.99 -3.63
C LEU A 67 -8.43 -11.68 -4.43
N GLY A 68 -8.13 -11.75 -5.71
CA GLY A 68 -8.15 -10.61 -6.62
C GLY A 68 -7.48 -10.96 -7.94
N ASN A 69 -6.25 -10.57 -8.17
CA ASN A 69 -5.48 -10.86 -9.38
C ASN A 69 -5.47 -12.36 -9.73
N THR A 70 -5.56 -13.23 -8.72
CA THR A 70 -5.74 -14.67 -8.84
C THR A 70 -6.39 -15.22 -7.57
N GLY A 71 -6.60 -16.54 -7.49
CA GLY A 71 -7.11 -17.17 -6.26
C GLY A 71 -6.13 -17.04 -5.10
N VAL A 72 -6.64 -16.84 -3.88
CA VAL A 72 -5.87 -16.52 -2.67
C VAL A 72 -4.68 -17.43 -2.42
N ARG A 73 -4.77 -18.70 -2.82
CA ARG A 73 -3.66 -19.65 -2.67
C ARG A 73 -2.45 -19.30 -3.54
N ASN A 74 -2.69 -18.88 -4.78
CA ASN A 74 -1.63 -18.37 -5.66
C ASN A 74 -1.08 -17.05 -5.13
N VAL A 75 -1.97 -16.16 -4.67
CA VAL A 75 -1.58 -14.89 -4.00
C VAL A 75 -0.61 -15.16 -2.87
N SER A 76 -0.95 -16.07 -1.94
CA SER A 76 -0.09 -16.42 -0.80
C SER A 76 1.27 -16.94 -1.25
N ARG A 77 1.31 -17.79 -2.28
CA ARG A 77 2.56 -18.28 -2.86
C ARG A 77 3.38 -17.18 -3.55
N ASN A 78 2.72 -16.23 -4.21
CA ASN A 78 3.40 -15.10 -4.84
C ASN A 78 4.04 -14.19 -3.78
N VAL A 79 3.35 -13.89 -2.68
CA VAL A 79 3.93 -13.20 -1.52
C VAL A 79 5.18 -13.92 -1.03
N LEU A 80 5.10 -15.23 -0.82
CA LEU A 80 6.25 -16.01 -0.33
C LEU A 80 7.43 -15.98 -1.30
N LYS A 81 7.21 -15.97 -2.64
CA LYS A 81 8.28 -15.81 -3.65
C LYS A 81 8.99 -14.46 -3.51
N VAL A 82 8.23 -13.37 -3.29
CA VAL A 82 8.80 -12.03 -3.07
C VAL A 82 9.60 -12.00 -1.76
N LEU A 83 9.03 -12.52 -0.66
CA LEU A 83 9.70 -12.59 0.64
C LEU A 83 10.98 -13.43 0.59
N GLN A 84 10.96 -14.58 -0.11
CA GLN A 84 12.16 -15.41 -0.30
C GLN A 84 13.25 -14.66 -1.08
N THR A 85 12.87 -13.96 -2.15
CA THR A 85 13.81 -13.17 -2.96
C THR A 85 14.45 -12.04 -2.15
N ALA A 86 13.70 -11.46 -1.20
CA ALA A 86 14.19 -10.46 -0.25
C ALA A 86 14.91 -11.05 0.96
N ASN A 87 14.96 -12.39 1.11
CA ASN A 87 15.46 -13.11 2.28
C ASN A 87 14.70 -12.70 3.59
N ARG A 88 13.37 -12.56 3.50
CA ARG A 88 12.48 -12.11 4.58
C ARG A 88 11.30 -13.07 4.82
N LEU A 89 11.53 -14.39 4.69
CA LEU A 89 10.54 -15.42 5.08
C LEU A 89 10.25 -15.45 6.60
N ASP A 90 10.91 -14.61 7.38
CA ASP A 90 10.61 -14.33 8.79
C ASP A 90 9.32 -13.54 8.99
N ILE A 91 8.87 -12.76 7.97
CA ILE A 91 7.64 -11.97 8.04
C ILE A 91 6.43 -12.91 8.00
N PRO A 92 5.50 -12.85 8.99
CA PRO A 92 4.31 -13.67 9.01
C PRO A 92 3.39 -13.39 7.82
N VAL A 93 2.95 -14.44 7.11
CA VAL A 93 1.97 -14.35 6.03
C VAL A 93 0.69 -15.09 6.44
N TYR A 94 -0.43 -14.37 6.44
CA TYR A 94 -1.75 -14.89 6.79
C TYR A 94 -2.62 -15.02 5.55
N GLU A 95 -3.04 -16.24 5.21
CA GLU A 95 -3.97 -16.48 4.11
C GLU A 95 -5.37 -15.99 4.49
N GLY A 96 -5.99 -15.17 3.63
CA GLY A 96 -7.26 -14.52 3.91
C GLY A 96 -8.41 -15.01 3.03
N ALA A 97 -9.31 -14.09 2.69
CA ALA A 97 -10.55 -14.42 2.01
C ALA A 97 -10.30 -15.01 0.62
N ALA A 98 -10.90 -16.19 0.36
CA ALA A 98 -10.86 -16.88 -0.93
C ALA A 98 -12.02 -16.45 -1.87
N PHE A 99 -13.01 -15.76 -1.33
CA PHE A 99 -14.19 -15.28 -2.05
C PHE A 99 -14.54 -13.88 -1.55
N SER A 100 -15.19 -13.08 -2.40
CA SER A 100 -15.82 -11.83 -1.99
C SER A 100 -16.92 -12.08 -0.95
N LEU A 101 -17.42 -11.01 -0.30
CA LEU A 101 -18.51 -11.14 0.67
C LEU A 101 -19.82 -11.65 0.05
N GLU A 102 -20.00 -11.49 -1.25
CA GLU A 102 -21.14 -12.06 -2.01
C GLU A 102 -20.82 -13.44 -2.61
N LEU A 103 -19.72 -14.06 -2.19
CA LEU A 103 -19.26 -15.39 -2.63
C LEU A 103 -18.96 -15.48 -4.13
N THR A 104 -18.64 -14.37 -4.77
CA THR A 104 -18.15 -14.36 -6.14
C THR A 104 -16.64 -14.62 -6.15
N ASN A 105 -16.14 -15.21 -7.22
CA ASN A 105 -14.72 -15.41 -7.46
C ASN A 105 -14.35 -14.66 -8.74
N ASN A 106 -14.39 -13.33 -8.64
CA ASN A 106 -14.03 -12.47 -9.74
C ASN A 106 -12.51 -12.33 -9.76
N ASN A 107 -11.89 -12.76 -10.83
CA ASN A 107 -10.51 -12.48 -11.19
C ASN A 107 -10.45 -12.25 -12.70
N ASP A 108 -9.45 -11.52 -13.18
CA ASP A 108 -9.37 -11.20 -14.60
C ASP A 108 -8.22 -11.90 -15.32
N SER A 109 -7.35 -12.59 -14.60
CA SER A 109 -6.13 -13.23 -15.14
C SER A 109 -5.24 -12.25 -15.91
N TYR A 110 -5.31 -10.95 -15.59
CA TYR A 110 -4.56 -9.92 -16.29
C TYR A 110 -3.06 -10.16 -16.24
N PHE A 111 -2.56 -10.62 -15.09
CA PHE A 111 -1.17 -10.98 -14.86
C PHE A 111 -0.84 -12.47 -15.04
N GLY A 112 -1.63 -13.18 -15.83
CA GLY A 112 -1.49 -14.62 -16.05
C GLY A 112 -2.39 -15.45 -15.14
N TYR A 113 -2.34 -16.78 -15.32
CA TYR A 113 -3.15 -17.71 -14.54
C TYR A 113 -2.80 -17.71 -13.06
N ASP A 114 -1.50 -17.61 -12.74
CA ASP A 114 -1.00 -17.57 -11.36
C ASP A 114 -0.98 -16.14 -10.78
N GLY A 115 -1.36 -15.12 -11.58
CA GLY A 115 -1.29 -13.71 -11.21
C GLY A 115 0.14 -13.16 -11.17
N PHE A 116 1.15 -13.95 -11.60
CA PHE A 116 2.55 -13.62 -11.43
C PHE A 116 3.39 -13.84 -12.70
N GLY A 117 2.75 -13.64 -13.86
CA GLY A 117 3.38 -13.74 -15.17
C GLY A 117 3.57 -15.16 -15.67
N ASP A 118 3.01 -16.17 -14.98
CA ASP A 118 3.13 -17.60 -15.30
C ASP A 118 4.58 -18.07 -15.50
N ILE A 119 5.52 -17.48 -14.72
CA ILE A 119 6.94 -17.82 -14.80
C ILE A 119 7.25 -19.08 -13.98
N GLU A 120 8.26 -19.82 -14.42
CA GLU A 120 8.88 -20.84 -13.59
C GLU A 120 9.75 -20.16 -12.49
N TYR A 121 9.38 -20.35 -11.22
CA TYR A 121 10.14 -19.84 -10.09
C TYR A 121 10.91 -21.00 -9.43
N PRO A 122 12.25 -20.94 -9.35
CA PRO A 122 13.06 -22.04 -8.84
C PRO A 122 12.89 -22.20 -7.32
N ASN A 123 12.61 -23.43 -6.87
CA ASN A 123 12.49 -23.79 -5.45
C ASN A 123 11.55 -22.86 -4.66
N PRO A 124 10.27 -22.74 -5.05
CA PRO A 124 9.32 -21.88 -4.36
C PRO A 124 9.15 -22.32 -2.91
N PRO A 125 8.96 -21.36 -1.97
CA PRO A 125 8.66 -21.69 -0.59
C PRO A 125 7.36 -22.50 -0.49
N GLY A 126 7.33 -23.44 0.45
CA GLY A 126 6.13 -24.24 0.70
C GLY A 126 5.16 -23.54 1.67
N ASP A 127 4.03 -24.22 1.89
CA ASP A 127 2.95 -23.71 2.72
C ASP A 127 3.31 -23.65 4.23
N GLU A 128 4.42 -24.26 4.64
CA GLU A 128 4.94 -24.20 5.99
C GLU A 128 5.33 -22.80 6.46
N TYR A 129 5.50 -21.86 5.52
CA TYR A 129 5.76 -20.45 5.81
C TYR A 129 4.47 -19.62 6.02
N LEU A 130 3.29 -20.21 5.74
CA LEU A 130 2.02 -19.55 6.01
C LEU A 130 1.62 -19.78 7.48
N GLN A 131 1.02 -18.74 8.08
CA GLN A 131 0.42 -18.86 9.39
C GLN A 131 -0.81 -19.79 9.33
N SER A 132 -1.00 -20.61 10.35
CA SER A 132 -2.19 -21.47 10.45
C SER A 132 -3.47 -20.69 10.77
N THR A 133 -3.32 -19.45 11.23
CA THR A 133 -4.41 -18.54 11.59
C THR A 133 -4.85 -17.76 10.35
N PRO A 134 -6.17 -17.66 10.04
CA PRO A 134 -6.66 -16.86 8.93
C PRO A 134 -6.36 -15.36 9.08
N ALA A 135 -6.23 -14.64 7.97
CA ALA A 135 -5.87 -13.21 7.94
C ALA A 135 -6.76 -12.34 8.85
N VAL A 136 -8.08 -12.54 8.82
CA VAL A 136 -9.01 -11.75 9.66
C VAL A 136 -8.69 -11.91 11.16
N VAL A 137 -8.37 -13.12 11.61
CA VAL A 137 -8.00 -13.37 13.01
C VAL A 137 -6.65 -12.73 13.31
N GLY A 138 -5.67 -12.89 12.39
CA GLY A 138 -4.35 -12.25 12.53
C GLY A 138 -4.46 -10.72 12.63
N LEU A 139 -5.27 -10.08 11.78
CA LEU A 139 -5.55 -8.64 11.83
C LEU A 139 -6.12 -8.23 13.19
N LEU A 140 -7.12 -8.95 13.69
CA LEU A 140 -7.75 -8.64 14.97
C LEU A 140 -6.80 -8.79 16.17
N GLU A 141 -5.94 -9.81 16.15
CA GLU A 141 -4.95 -10.05 17.21
C GLU A 141 -3.82 -9.01 17.18
N LEU A 142 -3.25 -8.75 16.00
CA LEU A 142 -2.17 -7.78 15.83
C LEU A 142 -2.62 -6.36 16.19
N THR A 143 -3.81 -5.93 15.74
CA THR A 143 -4.33 -4.61 16.07
C THR A 143 -4.78 -4.47 17.52
N LYS A 144 -5.08 -5.58 18.21
CA LYS A 144 -5.29 -5.57 19.66
C LYS A 144 -3.97 -5.42 20.41
N THR A 145 -2.91 -6.09 19.94
CA THR A 145 -1.58 -6.05 20.57
C THR A 145 -0.88 -4.72 20.37
N HIS A 146 -1.04 -4.12 19.18
CA HIS A 146 -0.41 -2.88 18.75
C HIS A 146 -1.46 -1.80 18.44
N SER A 147 -2.40 -1.62 19.37
CA SER A 147 -3.53 -0.70 19.16
C SER A 147 -3.07 0.76 18.98
N GLY A 148 -3.48 1.38 17.87
CA GLY A 148 -3.12 2.75 17.52
C GLY A 148 -1.72 2.90 16.90
N GLU A 149 -1.03 1.77 16.59
CA GLU A 149 0.35 1.83 16.07
C GLU A 149 0.47 1.33 14.62
N ILE A 150 -0.56 0.67 14.10
CA ILE A 150 -0.49 -0.06 12.82
C ILE A 150 -1.04 0.79 11.68
N ASN A 151 -0.23 0.96 10.65
CA ASN A 151 -0.67 1.45 9.35
C ASN A 151 -1.05 0.25 8.49
N LEU A 152 -2.30 0.17 8.07
CA LEU A 152 -2.80 -0.91 7.21
C LEU A 152 -2.84 -0.42 5.76
N LEU A 153 -2.03 -1.05 4.90
CA LEU A 153 -1.98 -0.78 3.46
C LEU A 153 -2.75 -1.87 2.74
N MET A 154 -3.85 -1.51 2.10
CA MET A 154 -4.69 -2.42 1.32
C MET A 154 -4.47 -2.15 -0.17
N LEU A 155 -3.76 -3.07 -0.81
CA LEU A 155 -3.40 -3.03 -2.22
C LEU A 155 -4.45 -3.75 -3.07
N GLY A 156 -5.08 -4.80 -2.51
CA GLY A 156 -6.11 -5.61 -3.14
C GLY A 156 -7.55 -5.29 -2.68
N PRO A 157 -8.50 -6.18 -3.02
CA PRO A 157 -9.90 -6.09 -2.59
C PRO A 157 -10.05 -6.05 -1.08
N LEU A 158 -11.00 -5.28 -0.56
CA LEU A 158 -11.10 -4.90 0.85
C LEU A 158 -11.77 -5.95 1.75
N THR A 159 -11.89 -7.19 1.28
CA THR A 159 -12.66 -8.27 1.91
C THR A 159 -12.18 -8.59 3.32
N ASN A 160 -10.84 -8.69 3.54
CA ASN A 160 -10.29 -9.00 4.86
C ASN A 160 -10.62 -7.91 5.88
N TYR A 161 -10.48 -6.64 5.49
CA TYR A 161 -10.84 -5.50 6.33
C TYR A 161 -12.32 -5.47 6.68
N ALA A 162 -13.18 -5.64 5.68
CA ALA A 162 -14.63 -5.66 5.88
C ALA A 162 -15.07 -6.79 6.83
N LEU A 163 -14.48 -7.98 6.71
CA LEU A 163 -14.70 -9.10 7.63
C LEU A 163 -14.23 -8.77 9.06
N ALA A 164 -13.08 -8.11 9.21
CA ALA A 164 -12.59 -7.68 10.52
C ALA A 164 -13.54 -6.67 11.16
N VAL A 165 -14.01 -5.66 10.42
CA VAL A 165 -15.01 -4.66 10.87
C VAL A 165 -16.33 -5.34 11.26
N ARG A 166 -16.80 -6.29 10.47
CA ARG A 166 -18.05 -7.01 10.76
C ARG A 166 -17.94 -7.92 11.99
N THR A 167 -16.75 -8.43 12.25
CA THR A 167 -16.48 -9.30 13.41
C THR A 167 -16.28 -8.46 14.68
N VAL A 168 -15.56 -7.36 14.58
CA VAL A 168 -15.21 -6.47 15.69
C VAL A 168 -15.39 -5.02 15.23
N PRO A 169 -16.55 -4.38 15.49
CA PRO A 169 -16.87 -3.06 14.95
C PRO A 169 -15.92 -1.92 15.35
N ASP A 170 -15.19 -2.06 16.44
CA ASP A 170 -14.16 -1.09 16.87
C ASP A 170 -12.77 -1.35 16.28
N PHE A 171 -12.62 -2.37 15.39
CA PHE A 171 -11.36 -2.68 14.72
C PHE A 171 -10.69 -1.46 14.05
N PRO A 172 -11.43 -0.60 13.30
CA PRO A 172 -10.82 0.57 12.66
C PRO A 172 -10.18 1.55 13.64
N SER A 173 -10.76 1.71 14.84
CA SER A 173 -10.22 2.62 15.87
C SER A 173 -8.90 2.14 16.50
N ARG A 174 -8.49 0.89 16.20
CA ARG A 174 -7.24 0.30 16.66
C ARG A 174 -6.09 0.52 15.68
N LEU A 175 -6.36 1.12 14.51
CA LEU A 175 -5.38 1.41 13.48
C LEU A 175 -4.89 2.85 13.60
N GLU A 176 -3.60 3.08 13.35
CA GLU A 176 -3.02 4.41 13.20
C GLU A 176 -3.52 5.07 11.91
N SER A 177 -3.47 4.35 10.81
CA SER A 177 -4.00 4.80 9.53
C SER A 177 -4.43 3.64 8.63
N VAL A 178 -5.33 3.93 7.69
CA VAL A 178 -5.83 3.00 6.67
C VAL A 178 -5.57 3.61 5.30
N TRP A 179 -4.89 2.86 4.43
CA TRP A 179 -4.54 3.22 3.07
C TRP A 179 -5.21 2.27 2.11
N VAL A 180 -5.89 2.79 1.12
CA VAL A 180 -6.66 2.02 0.15
C VAL A 180 -6.24 2.40 -1.25
N LEU A 181 -5.88 1.42 -2.05
CA LEU A 181 -5.86 1.53 -3.49
C LEU A 181 -7.22 1.09 -4.03
N GLY A 182 -7.90 1.95 -4.76
CA GLY A 182 -9.15 1.56 -5.41
C GLY A 182 -10.12 2.70 -5.66
N GLY A 183 -11.20 2.37 -6.34
CA GLY A 183 -12.24 3.30 -6.72
C GLY A 183 -11.78 4.40 -7.68
N SER A 184 -12.63 5.39 -7.87
CA SER A 184 -12.37 6.54 -8.73
C SER A 184 -13.10 7.79 -8.24
N MET A 185 -12.43 8.94 -8.28
CA MET A 185 -13.03 10.23 -7.95
C MET A 185 -13.80 10.84 -9.13
N ILE A 186 -13.51 10.42 -10.36
CA ILE A 186 -14.02 11.06 -11.58
C ILE A 186 -14.79 10.09 -12.48
N GLY A 187 -15.15 8.92 -11.96
CA GLY A 187 -15.94 7.93 -12.71
C GLY A 187 -15.14 7.19 -13.78
N MET A 188 -13.82 7.08 -13.62
CA MET A 188 -13.00 6.19 -14.43
C MET A 188 -13.10 4.75 -13.91
N GLY A 189 -12.87 3.79 -14.80
CA GLY A 189 -12.84 2.38 -14.45
C GLY A 189 -11.97 1.58 -15.42
N ASN A 190 -11.39 0.51 -14.94
CA ASN A 190 -10.59 -0.45 -15.70
C ASN A 190 -11.30 -1.81 -15.89
N MET A 191 -12.39 -2.07 -15.13
CA MET A 191 -13.21 -3.29 -15.28
C MET A 191 -14.54 -3.02 -15.97
N ALA A 192 -15.19 -1.89 -15.64
CA ALA A 192 -16.39 -1.40 -16.29
C ALA A 192 -16.38 0.13 -16.24
N PRO A 193 -17.26 0.84 -16.98
CA PRO A 193 -17.33 2.29 -16.89
C PRO A 193 -17.57 2.74 -15.44
N GLY A 194 -16.61 3.45 -14.86
CA GLY A 194 -16.68 3.94 -13.48
C GLY A 194 -16.34 2.93 -12.39
N VAL A 195 -15.92 1.70 -12.76
CA VAL A 195 -15.65 0.62 -11.81
C VAL A 195 -14.18 0.23 -11.87
N GLU A 196 -13.48 0.44 -10.76
CA GLU A 196 -12.09 0.04 -10.55
C GLU A 196 -12.04 -1.41 -10.05
N PHE A 197 -10.91 -2.10 -10.32
CA PHE A 197 -10.74 -3.55 -10.13
C PHE A 197 -10.96 -4.01 -8.68
N ASN A 198 -10.32 -3.42 -7.70
CA ASN A 198 -10.44 -3.85 -6.30
C ASN A 198 -11.87 -3.72 -5.77
N PHE A 199 -12.56 -2.65 -6.19
CA PHE A 199 -13.95 -2.40 -5.85
C PHE A 199 -14.92 -3.25 -6.67
N TRP A 200 -14.53 -3.65 -7.89
CA TRP A 200 -15.29 -4.60 -8.71
C TRP A 200 -15.25 -6.03 -8.15
N VAL A 201 -14.09 -6.44 -7.61
CA VAL A 201 -13.95 -7.79 -7.01
C VAL A 201 -14.85 -7.96 -5.79
N ASP A 202 -14.92 -6.96 -4.92
CA ASP A 202 -15.80 -6.99 -3.74
C ASP A 202 -16.44 -5.62 -3.46
N PRO A 203 -17.52 -5.27 -4.18
CA PRO A 203 -18.24 -4.01 -3.99
C PRO A 203 -18.78 -3.83 -2.56
N LEU A 204 -19.24 -4.93 -1.95
CA LEU A 204 -19.80 -4.88 -0.59
C LEU A 204 -18.70 -4.62 0.44
N ALA A 205 -17.51 -5.19 0.27
CA ALA A 205 -16.37 -4.89 1.14
C ALA A 205 -15.93 -3.43 1.00
N ALA A 206 -15.87 -2.90 -0.22
CA ALA A 206 -15.59 -1.48 -0.47
C ALA A 206 -16.63 -0.56 0.19
N PHE A 207 -17.92 -0.89 0.06
CA PHE A 207 -19.01 -0.17 0.74
C PHE A 207 -18.84 -0.19 2.27
N ILE A 208 -18.58 -1.36 2.88
CA ILE A 208 -18.38 -1.48 4.33
C ILE A 208 -17.18 -0.65 4.78
N THR A 209 -16.08 -0.70 4.04
CA THR A 209 -14.83 0.01 4.37
C THR A 209 -15.02 1.53 4.36
N LEU A 210 -15.78 2.06 3.40
CA LEU A 210 -16.01 3.50 3.25
C LEU A 210 -17.29 4.00 3.95
N SER A 211 -18.12 3.11 4.54
CA SER A 211 -19.36 3.53 5.19
C SER A 211 -19.14 4.04 6.62
N PRO A 212 -19.70 5.20 6.99
CA PRO A 212 -19.78 5.61 8.39
C PRO A 212 -20.72 4.68 9.21
N PRO A 213 -20.48 4.40 10.48
CA PRO A 213 -19.49 5.05 11.34
C PRO A 213 -18.25 4.18 11.60
N VAL A 214 -17.49 3.90 10.57
CA VAL A 214 -16.19 3.28 10.79
C VAL A 214 -15.28 4.37 11.32
N HIS A 215 -15.26 4.56 12.62
CA HIS A 215 -14.41 5.54 13.29
C HIS A 215 -12.97 5.07 13.24
N THR A 216 -12.27 5.44 12.18
CA THR A 216 -10.81 5.57 12.23
C THR A 216 -10.49 6.89 12.94
N ALA A 217 -9.36 6.96 13.64
CA ALA A 217 -8.88 8.23 14.20
C ALA A 217 -8.60 9.28 13.10
N SER A 218 -8.49 8.83 11.83
CA SER A 218 -8.23 9.63 10.64
C SER A 218 -9.08 9.16 9.46
N LEU A 219 -9.26 10.03 8.46
CA LEU A 219 -9.85 9.67 7.18
C LEU A 219 -9.06 8.54 6.50
N VAL A 220 -9.77 7.66 5.77
CA VAL A 220 -9.12 6.67 4.91
C VAL A 220 -8.30 7.41 3.85
N GLN A 221 -7.02 7.07 3.72
CA GLN A 221 -6.14 7.60 2.69
C GLN A 221 -6.40 6.82 1.40
N LEU A 222 -7.08 7.43 0.44
CA LEU A 222 -7.49 6.77 -0.80
C LEU A 222 -6.58 7.18 -1.95
N VAL A 223 -5.99 6.21 -2.62
CA VAL A 223 -5.31 6.39 -3.93
C VAL A 223 -6.27 5.87 -5.02
N PRO A 224 -7.02 6.76 -5.70
CA PRO A 224 -7.96 6.34 -6.72
C PRO A 224 -7.26 5.98 -8.03
N LEU A 225 -7.92 5.22 -8.89
CA LEU A 225 -7.41 4.72 -10.17
C LEU A 225 -6.75 5.81 -11.02
N GLU A 226 -7.42 6.94 -11.21
CA GLU A 226 -6.91 8.02 -12.07
C GLU A 226 -5.59 8.61 -11.59
N THR A 227 -5.31 8.58 -10.30
CA THR A 227 -4.03 9.04 -9.76
C THR A 227 -2.88 8.15 -10.23
N THR A 228 -3.09 6.85 -10.31
CA THR A 228 -2.07 5.88 -10.71
C THR A 228 -1.77 5.90 -12.21
N LEU A 229 -2.66 6.51 -13.01
CA LEU A 229 -2.45 6.68 -14.46
C LEU A 229 -1.43 7.77 -14.82
N GLU A 230 -1.02 8.59 -13.84
CA GLU A 230 0.17 9.43 -13.97
C GLU A 230 1.41 8.56 -13.75
N ALA A 231 1.97 8.06 -14.84
CA ALA A 231 2.93 6.97 -14.81
C ALA A 231 4.13 7.23 -15.74
N PRO A 232 5.32 6.68 -15.41
CA PRO A 232 6.47 6.69 -16.30
C PRO A 232 6.18 5.96 -17.63
N THR A 233 7.06 6.14 -18.61
CA THR A 233 6.97 5.35 -19.83
C THR A 233 7.44 3.91 -19.62
N THR A 234 6.91 2.99 -20.40
CA THR A 234 7.39 1.60 -20.42
C THR A 234 8.86 1.52 -20.83
N ASP A 235 9.31 2.41 -21.73
CA ASP A 235 10.73 2.49 -22.09
C ASP A 235 11.62 2.81 -20.87
N TRP A 236 11.22 3.77 -20.03
CA TRP A 236 11.94 4.09 -18.80
C TRP A 236 11.96 2.88 -17.84
N ARG A 237 10.81 2.20 -17.68
CA ARG A 237 10.72 1.00 -16.85
C ARG A 237 11.71 -0.07 -17.30
N VAL A 238 11.76 -0.36 -18.60
CA VAL A 238 12.60 -1.44 -19.15
C VAL A 238 14.07 -1.05 -19.22
N ASN A 239 14.36 0.18 -19.67
CA ASN A 239 15.73 0.59 -20.03
C ASN A 239 16.46 1.39 -18.94
N VAL A 240 15.74 1.84 -17.90
CA VAL A 240 16.34 2.56 -16.77
C VAL A 240 16.14 1.76 -15.48
N LEU A 241 14.90 1.67 -14.97
CA LEU A 241 14.61 0.96 -13.72
C LEU A 241 14.99 -0.52 -13.81
N GLY A 242 14.57 -1.19 -14.89
CA GLY A 242 14.80 -2.63 -15.09
C GLY A 242 16.26 -3.02 -15.33
N LYS A 243 17.16 -2.04 -15.48
CA LYS A 243 18.62 -2.29 -15.58
C LYS A 243 19.32 -2.25 -14.24
N LEU A 244 18.63 -1.90 -13.17
CA LEU A 244 19.21 -1.94 -11.83
C LEU A 244 19.60 -3.39 -11.45
N PRO A 245 20.73 -3.58 -10.78
CA PRO A 245 21.18 -4.91 -10.39
C PRO A 245 20.41 -5.45 -9.19
N GLY A 246 20.37 -6.76 -9.05
CA GLY A 246 19.84 -7.45 -7.88
C GLY A 246 18.79 -8.51 -8.19
N SER A 247 18.65 -9.47 -7.27
CA SER A 247 17.70 -10.59 -7.39
C SER A 247 16.25 -10.14 -7.45
N MET A 248 15.91 -9.11 -6.68
CA MET A 248 14.57 -8.55 -6.69
C MET A 248 14.21 -7.95 -8.05
N MET A 249 15.08 -7.11 -8.62
CA MET A 249 14.83 -6.54 -9.95
C MET A 249 14.79 -7.63 -11.04
N ALA A 250 15.60 -8.67 -10.92
CA ALA A 250 15.53 -9.80 -11.83
C ALA A 250 14.19 -10.54 -11.75
N LEU A 251 13.66 -10.76 -10.55
CA LEU A 251 12.31 -11.32 -10.35
C LEU A 251 11.23 -10.41 -10.97
N LEU A 252 11.25 -9.11 -10.62
CA LEU A 252 10.28 -8.14 -11.11
C LEU A 252 10.28 -8.01 -12.64
N ASN A 253 11.44 -8.09 -13.27
CA ASN A 253 11.55 -8.13 -14.72
C ASN A 253 10.96 -9.42 -15.31
N ALA A 254 11.21 -10.56 -14.67
CA ALA A 254 10.71 -11.84 -15.15
C ALA A 254 9.19 -11.94 -15.12
N ILE A 255 8.55 -11.53 -14.02
CA ILE A 255 7.09 -11.60 -13.86
C ILE A 255 6.35 -10.62 -14.77
N GLU A 256 7.00 -9.52 -15.17
CA GLU A 256 6.37 -8.45 -15.94
C GLU A 256 6.66 -8.51 -17.44
N GLN A 257 7.65 -9.25 -17.90
CA GLN A 257 8.17 -9.22 -19.28
C GLN A 257 7.08 -9.42 -20.35
N ASN A 258 6.03 -10.18 -20.07
CA ASN A 258 4.94 -10.47 -21.01
C ASN A 258 3.95 -9.32 -21.14
N PHE A 259 4.09 -8.26 -20.32
CA PHE A 259 3.15 -7.13 -20.26
C PHE A 259 3.70 -5.84 -20.85
N TRP A 260 5.01 -5.71 -21.06
CA TRP A 260 5.67 -4.48 -21.54
C TRP A 260 5.15 -3.93 -22.87
N GLN A 261 4.60 -4.79 -23.71
CA GLN A 261 4.11 -4.37 -25.03
C GLN A 261 2.64 -3.90 -25.01
N ARG A 262 2.00 -3.93 -23.85
CA ARG A 262 0.56 -3.61 -23.75
C ARG A 262 0.27 -2.11 -23.72
N SER A 263 1.21 -1.30 -23.31
CA SER A 263 1.04 0.14 -23.16
C SER A 263 2.39 0.87 -23.24
N ASP A 264 2.35 2.12 -23.75
CA ASP A 264 3.49 3.04 -23.73
C ASP A 264 3.75 3.61 -22.32
N LYS A 265 2.77 3.56 -21.43
CA LYS A 265 2.89 3.94 -20.01
C LYS A 265 2.99 2.70 -19.14
N TRP A 266 3.90 2.75 -18.19
CA TRP A 266 4.05 1.74 -17.16
C TRP A 266 3.23 2.10 -15.93
N VAL A 267 1.98 1.64 -15.91
CA VAL A 267 1.09 1.81 -14.76
C VAL A 267 1.33 0.67 -13.78
N CYS A 268 1.73 1.03 -12.55
CA CYS A 268 2.01 0.12 -11.45
C CYS A 268 1.30 0.71 -10.21
N SER A 269 0.02 0.39 -10.08
CA SER A 269 -0.90 1.10 -9.19
C SER A 269 -0.54 0.96 -7.72
N ASP A 270 -0.28 -0.25 -7.27
CA ASP A 270 0.06 -0.54 -5.87
C ASP A 270 1.37 0.11 -5.44
N LEU A 271 2.32 0.17 -6.37
CA LEU A 271 3.60 0.84 -6.12
C LEU A 271 3.42 2.34 -5.87
N VAL A 272 2.44 2.99 -6.51
CA VAL A 272 2.12 4.39 -6.23
C VAL A 272 1.65 4.55 -4.78
N LEU A 273 0.74 3.67 -4.30
CA LEU A 273 0.30 3.71 -2.90
C LEU A 273 1.48 3.51 -1.95
N ALA A 274 2.32 2.50 -2.18
CA ALA A 274 3.49 2.25 -1.36
C ALA A 274 4.45 3.46 -1.33
N ALA A 275 4.70 4.08 -2.49
CA ALA A 275 5.58 5.23 -2.59
C ALA A 275 5.05 6.47 -1.85
N VAL A 276 3.76 6.81 -2.01
CA VAL A 276 3.17 7.98 -1.33
C VAL A 276 2.95 7.73 0.16
N PHE A 277 2.81 6.48 0.59
CA PHE A 277 2.83 6.11 2.00
C PHE A 277 4.21 6.36 2.61
N LEU A 278 5.28 5.84 2.00
CA LEU A 278 6.65 5.98 2.49
C LEU A 278 7.16 7.42 2.40
N GLN A 279 6.80 8.14 1.36
CA GLN A 279 7.32 9.46 1.03
C GLN A 279 6.16 10.46 0.86
N ARG A 280 5.56 10.89 1.99
CA ARG A 280 4.45 11.86 1.98
C ARG A 280 4.71 13.14 1.16
N PRO A 281 5.95 13.68 1.09
CA PRO A 281 6.25 14.84 0.25
C PRO A 281 6.03 14.62 -1.26
N LEU A 282 5.87 13.38 -1.71
CA LEU A 282 5.47 13.09 -3.10
C LEU A 282 4.06 13.59 -3.40
N ILE A 283 3.17 13.63 -2.41
CA ILE A 283 1.78 14.04 -2.59
C ILE A 283 1.73 15.54 -2.85
N THR A 284 1.21 15.92 -4.02
CA THR A 284 1.07 17.32 -4.43
C THR A 284 -0.34 17.86 -4.29
N LYS A 285 -1.34 16.95 -4.27
CA LYS A 285 -2.74 17.35 -4.15
C LYS A 285 -3.56 16.28 -3.44
N THR A 286 -4.30 16.69 -2.42
CA THR A 286 -5.31 15.86 -1.75
C THR A 286 -6.67 16.56 -1.73
N ARG A 287 -7.72 15.78 -1.42
CA ARG A 287 -9.06 16.30 -1.20
C ARG A 287 -9.82 15.45 -0.19
N PRO A 288 -10.20 16.02 0.98
CA PRO A 288 -11.21 15.39 1.81
C PRO A 288 -12.52 15.29 1.04
N SER A 289 -13.14 14.12 1.03
CA SER A 289 -14.38 13.88 0.27
C SER A 289 -15.23 12.83 0.94
N PHE A 290 -16.55 12.95 0.76
CA PHE A 290 -17.44 11.83 0.97
C PHE A 290 -17.53 11.02 -0.32
N ILE A 291 -17.21 9.72 -0.21
CA ILE A 291 -17.32 8.76 -1.31
C ILE A 291 -18.23 7.63 -0.88
N GLY A 292 -19.22 7.34 -1.70
CA GLY A 292 -20.05 6.15 -1.58
C GLY A 292 -19.72 5.12 -2.66
N VAL A 293 -20.12 3.88 -2.41
CA VAL A 293 -19.95 2.75 -3.35
C VAL A 293 -21.30 2.20 -3.73
N GLU A 294 -21.55 2.04 -5.01
CA GLU A 294 -22.74 1.35 -5.52
C GLU A 294 -22.53 -0.17 -5.42
N VAL A 295 -23.39 -0.87 -4.69
CA VAL A 295 -23.24 -2.32 -4.45
C VAL A 295 -24.12 -3.14 -5.39
N HIS A 296 -25.36 -2.70 -5.67
CA HIS A 296 -26.37 -3.53 -6.32
C HIS A 296 -26.73 -3.06 -7.74
N GLY A 297 -26.03 -2.10 -8.29
CA GLY A 297 -26.28 -1.58 -9.64
C GLY A 297 -26.01 -2.63 -10.70
N LEU A 298 -26.95 -2.84 -11.63
CA LEU A 298 -26.83 -3.82 -12.72
C LEU A 298 -25.56 -3.65 -13.55
N HIS A 299 -25.09 -2.40 -13.72
CA HIS A 299 -23.93 -2.07 -14.56
C HIS A 299 -22.82 -1.37 -13.81
N LEU A 300 -23.05 -0.95 -12.57
CA LEU A 300 -22.16 -0.07 -11.83
C LEU A 300 -21.80 -0.63 -10.45
N SER A 301 -22.03 -1.91 -10.22
CA SER A 301 -21.60 -2.55 -8.95
C SER A 301 -20.09 -2.38 -8.78
N GLY A 302 -19.68 -1.76 -7.66
CA GLY A 302 -18.31 -1.35 -7.38
C GLY A 302 -17.96 0.08 -7.83
N ALA A 303 -18.85 0.78 -8.56
CA ALA A 303 -18.61 2.16 -8.92
C ALA A 303 -18.63 3.07 -7.69
N THR A 304 -17.76 4.06 -7.68
CA THR A 304 -17.75 5.09 -6.65
C THR A 304 -18.50 6.34 -7.13
N PHE A 305 -19.18 6.99 -6.20
CA PHE A 305 -19.74 8.31 -6.41
C PHE A 305 -19.22 9.28 -5.35
N VAL A 306 -18.94 10.51 -5.76
CA VAL A 306 -18.32 11.54 -4.94
C VAL A 306 -19.30 12.67 -4.70
N ASP A 307 -19.47 13.06 -3.45
CA ASP A 307 -20.31 14.20 -3.09
C ASP A 307 -19.54 15.53 -3.25
N TYR A 308 -19.33 15.97 -4.49
CA TYR A 308 -18.52 17.15 -4.81
C TYR A 308 -19.11 18.47 -4.31
N ASN A 309 -20.43 18.56 -4.20
CA ASN A 309 -21.14 19.78 -3.84
C ASN A 309 -21.85 19.67 -2.47
N GLU A 310 -21.56 18.58 -1.74
CA GLU A 310 -22.06 18.31 -0.40
C GLU A 310 -23.61 18.30 -0.27
N PRO A 311 -24.39 17.88 -1.33
CA PRO A 311 -25.83 17.83 -1.24
C PRO A 311 -26.33 16.79 -0.23
N SER A 312 -25.52 15.77 0.08
CA SER A 312 -25.87 14.76 1.07
C SER A 312 -25.64 15.23 2.51
N ALA A 313 -24.89 16.31 2.71
CA ALA A 313 -24.44 16.80 4.02
C ALA A 313 -23.70 15.72 4.85
N ASN A 314 -23.09 14.73 4.19
CA ASN A 314 -22.25 13.74 4.84
C ASN A 314 -20.85 14.32 5.08
N GLU A 315 -20.30 14.02 6.26
CA GLU A 315 -18.89 14.35 6.53
C GLU A 315 -17.96 13.53 5.63
N PRO A 316 -16.78 14.07 5.25
CA PRO A 316 -15.79 13.33 4.51
C PRO A 316 -15.42 12.01 5.21
N ASN A 317 -15.33 10.93 4.42
CA ASN A 317 -14.87 9.61 4.88
C ASN A 317 -13.50 9.23 4.35
N VAL A 318 -13.01 9.94 3.33
CA VAL A 318 -11.69 9.73 2.75
C VAL A 318 -10.90 11.03 2.59
N GLU A 319 -9.57 10.92 2.65
CA GLU A 319 -8.62 11.88 2.11
C GLU A 319 -8.14 11.30 0.77
N ALA A 320 -8.68 11.80 -0.35
CA ALA A 320 -8.32 11.31 -1.66
C ALA A 320 -7.02 11.95 -2.16
N ILE A 321 -6.03 11.13 -2.49
CA ILE A 321 -4.76 11.56 -3.07
C ILE A 321 -4.97 11.72 -4.58
N GLN A 322 -5.03 12.96 -5.04
CA GLN A 322 -5.40 13.28 -6.42
C GLN A 322 -4.21 13.46 -7.37
N ALA A 323 -3.04 13.77 -6.82
CA ALA A 323 -1.82 13.94 -7.62
C ALA A 323 -0.56 13.77 -6.78
N PHE A 324 0.50 13.35 -7.44
CA PHE A 324 1.85 13.24 -6.89
C PHE A 324 2.89 13.78 -7.88
N ASP A 325 4.10 14.02 -7.40
CA ASP A 325 5.23 14.45 -8.24
C ASP A 325 5.85 13.23 -8.94
N LEU A 326 5.56 13.06 -10.23
CA LEU A 326 6.07 11.95 -11.04
C LEU A 326 7.61 11.93 -11.12
N GLY A 327 8.26 13.09 -11.21
CA GLY A 327 9.73 13.17 -11.30
C GLY A 327 10.39 12.71 -10.00
N ALA A 328 9.89 13.19 -8.87
CA ALA A 328 10.34 12.76 -7.56
C ALA A 328 10.02 11.27 -7.31
N TYR A 329 8.84 10.77 -7.73
CA TYR A 329 8.48 9.36 -7.68
C TYR A 329 9.49 8.49 -8.44
N MET A 330 9.80 8.82 -9.70
CA MET A 330 10.78 8.09 -10.50
C MET A 330 12.17 8.07 -9.83
N SER A 331 12.58 9.19 -9.24
CA SER A 331 13.84 9.29 -8.51
C SER A 331 13.87 8.42 -7.26
N ASN A 332 12.75 8.37 -6.52
CA ASN A 332 12.59 7.48 -5.36
C ASN A 332 12.66 6.00 -5.77
N LEU A 333 12.01 5.61 -6.86
CA LEU A 333 12.09 4.23 -7.35
C LEU A 333 13.53 3.82 -7.65
N LEU A 334 14.31 4.68 -8.31
CA LEU A 334 15.73 4.40 -8.55
C LEU A 334 16.53 4.26 -7.24
N ASP A 335 16.17 5.02 -6.21
CA ASP A 335 16.84 4.92 -4.91
C ASP A 335 16.47 3.62 -4.17
N TYR A 336 15.17 3.28 -4.08
CA TYR A 336 14.72 2.07 -3.36
C TYR A 336 15.12 0.78 -4.06
N PHE A 337 15.14 0.73 -5.39
CA PHE A 337 15.45 -0.48 -6.14
C PHE A 337 16.94 -0.66 -6.46
N ASP A 338 17.79 0.35 -6.27
CA ASP A 338 19.25 0.23 -6.50
C ASP A 338 19.95 -0.42 -5.30
N GLN A 339 19.99 -1.74 -5.30
CA GLN A 339 20.66 -2.53 -4.25
C GLN A 339 22.18 -2.33 -4.21
N SER A 340 22.81 -1.76 -5.24
CA SER A 340 24.25 -1.52 -5.25
C SER A 340 24.69 -0.44 -4.27
N LYS A 341 23.81 0.50 -3.93
CA LYS A 341 24.08 1.59 -2.98
C LYS A 341 24.09 1.15 -1.52
N HIS A 342 23.66 -0.08 -1.23
CA HIS A 342 23.37 -0.55 0.11
C HIS A 342 24.29 -1.67 0.60
N THR A 343 25.48 -1.83 -0.01
CA THR A 343 26.49 -2.77 0.49
C THR A 343 27.08 -2.24 1.79
N ILE A 344 26.32 -2.34 2.89
CA ILE A 344 26.91 -2.21 4.23
C ILE A 344 27.64 -3.53 4.48
N GLY A 345 28.98 -3.47 4.54
CA GLY A 345 29.81 -4.60 4.87
C GLY A 345 29.47 -5.14 6.26
N TYR A 346 28.81 -6.29 6.34
CA TYR A 346 28.79 -7.08 7.56
C TYR A 346 30.17 -7.65 7.78
N HIS A 347 31.03 -6.97 8.52
CA HIS A 347 32.17 -7.60 9.14
C HIS A 347 31.72 -8.29 10.42
N SER A 348 31.56 -9.62 10.35
CA SER A 348 31.48 -10.47 11.51
C SER A 348 32.80 -10.42 12.28
N SER A 349 32.87 -9.58 13.29
CA SER A 349 33.84 -9.72 14.36
C SER A 349 33.09 -9.88 15.69
N ASN A 350 33.45 -10.90 16.42
CA ASN A 350 32.89 -11.31 17.69
C ASN A 350 32.44 -10.13 18.58
N ASN A 351 31.14 -10.16 18.95
CA ASN A 351 30.56 -9.45 20.09
C ASN A 351 30.67 -7.93 20.15
N ASN A 352 30.32 -7.21 19.07
CA ASN A 352 29.79 -5.83 19.18
C ASN A 352 29.35 -5.36 17.77
N VAL A 353 28.08 -5.06 17.58
CA VAL A 353 27.56 -4.49 16.36
C VAL A 353 27.85 -2.99 16.37
N ILE A 354 28.80 -2.54 15.58
CA ILE A 354 29.01 -1.10 15.31
C ILE A 354 28.44 -0.82 13.92
N VAL A 355 27.42 0.01 13.85
CA VAL A 355 26.86 0.52 12.59
C VAL A 355 27.64 1.80 12.24
N GLU A 356 28.54 1.73 11.29
CA GLU A 356 29.15 2.92 10.67
C GLU A 356 28.39 3.23 9.36
N ARG A 357 27.89 4.47 9.27
CA ARG A 357 27.38 5.06 8.02
C ARG A 357 28.58 5.65 7.26
N LEU A 358 28.77 5.22 6.06
CA LEU A 358 29.54 5.96 5.05
C LEU A 358 28.60 6.67 4.09
#